data_5e28b97d3b3b9e50f904a3796099895d
#
_entry.id   5e28b97d3b3b9e50f904a3796099895d
#
_cell.length_a   1.000
_cell.length_b   1.000
_cell.length_c   1.000
_cell.angle_alpha   90.00
_cell.angle_beta   90.00
_cell.angle_gamma   90.00
#
_symmetry.space_group_name_H-M   'P 1'
#
loop_
_entity.id
_entity.type
_entity.pdbx_description
1 polymer ?
#
loop_
_entity_poly.entity_id
_entity_poly.type
_entity_poly.pdbx_seq_one_letter_code
_entity_poly.pdbx_strand_id
1 'polypeptide(L)'
;VARMQPPVWAKWPAGAAFDRLYDLAPASAIEAARLNYEAMGHDLTEAGITCTHAPVLDVRQAGAHDVIGDRALGHEPLRVAALGRAVLDGLARAGVLGTIKHMPGHGRAGADSHKELPTVTASDAELERDIAPFRALADAPIAMTGHIRFTAWDDRNPATQSPFVVEEIIRKRIGFGGLLLTDDLDMEALSGTVPERARRALDAGCDIALNCWGRIVDMEGIAALCPDITDAGAARLEAALGAIRLDGAAGRQAELLAARDAL
;
A
#
# COMPACT_ATOMS: atom_id res chain seq x y z
N VAL A 1 -2.23 -9.00 -8.89
CA VAL A 1 -2.02 -9.91 -7.75
C VAL A 1 -0.88 -10.87 -8.06
N ALA A 2 0.20 -10.84 -7.27
CA ALA A 2 1.46 -11.48 -7.63
C ALA A 2 1.37 -13.01 -7.81
N ARG A 3 0.49 -13.68 -7.08
CA ARG A 3 0.33 -15.15 -7.13
C ARG A 3 -0.81 -15.61 -8.03
N MET A 4 -1.77 -14.72 -8.34
CA MET A 4 -2.91 -15.02 -9.20
C MET A 4 -2.60 -14.54 -10.61
N GLN A 5 -1.96 -15.39 -11.41
CA GLN A 5 -1.45 -15.07 -12.74
C GLN A 5 -2.02 -16.02 -13.82
N PRO A 6 -2.03 -15.60 -15.10
CA PRO A 6 -2.35 -16.50 -16.19
C PRO A 6 -1.50 -17.79 -16.17
N PRO A 7 -2.00 -18.92 -16.68
CA PRO A 7 -3.27 -19.05 -17.42
C PRO A 7 -4.52 -19.26 -16.55
N VAL A 8 -4.37 -19.43 -15.23
CA VAL A 8 -5.50 -19.74 -14.32
C VAL A 8 -6.32 -18.50 -14.01
N TRP A 9 -5.65 -17.37 -13.83
CA TRP A 9 -6.26 -16.08 -13.45
C TRP A 9 -6.14 -15.05 -14.57
N ALA A 10 -6.98 -14.03 -14.52
CA ALA A 10 -6.92 -12.90 -15.44
C ALA A 10 -5.59 -12.13 -15.31
N LYS A 11 -5.11 -11.58 -16.45
CA LYS A 11 -4.02 -10.60 -16.45
C LYS A 11 -4.59 -9.20 -16.25
N TRP A 12 -4.22 -8.57 -15.14
CA TRP A 12 -4.68 -7.24 -14.79
C TRP A 12 -3.74 -6.16 -15.33
N PRO A 13 -4.27 -5.01 -15.83
CA PRO A 13 -3.47 -3.87 -16.25
C PRO A 13 -2.63 -3.32 -15.08
N ALA A 14 -1.43 -2.83 -15.38
CA ALA A 14 -0.62 -2.09 -14.43
C ALA A 14 -1.17 -0.67 -14.21
N GLY A 15 -0.80 -0.03 -13.08
CA GLY A 15 -1.23 1.33 -12.73
C GLY A 15 -0.99 2.36 -13.83
N ALA A 16 0.16 2.26 -14.52
CA ALA A 16 0.51 3.13 -15.63
C ALA A 16 -0.45 3.08 -16.83
N ALA A 17 -1.30 2.04 -16.96
CA ALA A 17 -2.33 2.02 -17.98
C ALA A 17 -3.41 3.08 -17.70
N PHE A 18 -3.83 3.22 -16.45
CA PHE A 18 -4.80 4.22 -16.01
C PHE A 18 -4.21 5.63 -16.01
N ASP A 19 -2.91 5.78 -15.68
CA ASP A 19 -2.18 7.04 -15.77
C ASP A 19 -2.18 7.58 -17.22
N ARG A 20 -1.86 6.72 -18.21
CA ARG A 20 -1.93 7.09 -19.63
C ARG A 20 -3.34 7.43 -20.11
N LEU A 21 -4.34 6.69 -19.65
CA LEU A 21 -5.74 7.00 -20.00
C LEU A 21 -6.17 8.33 -19.38
N TYR A 22 -5.64 8.66 -18.19
CA TYR A 22 -5.93 9.95 -17.53
C TYR A 22 -5.46 11.15 -18.35
N ASP A 23 -4.36 11.04 -19.11
CA ASP A 23 -3.89 12.10 -20.00
C ASP A 23 -4.87 12.39 -21.14
N LEU A 24 -5.65 11.39 -21.55
CA LEU A 24 -6.61 11.48 -22.65
C LEU A 24 -8.02 11.85 -22.15
N ALA A 25 -8.47 11.17 -21.11
CA ALA A 25 -9.83 11.24 -20.59
C ALA A 25 -9.85 10.97 -19.08
N PRO A 26 -9.64 11.99 -18.21
CA PRO A 26 -9.53 11.81 -16.76
C PRO A 26 -10.72 11.08 -16.14
N ALA A 27 -11.95 11.42 -16.51
CA ALA A 27 -13.16 10.79 -15.99
C ALA A 27 -13.23 9.30 -16.37
N SER A 28 -12.92 8.97 -17.64
CA SER A 28 -12.86 7.57 -18.09
C SER A 28 -11.77 6.77 -17.37
N ALA A 29 -10.59 7.38 -17.12
CA ALA A 29 -9.52 6.72 -16.40
C ALA A 29 -9.90 6.36 -14.97
N ILE A 30 -10.56 7.27 -14.25
CA ILE A 30 -11.06 7.06 -12.88
C ILE A 30 -12.08 5.92 -12.88
N GLU A 31 -13.06 5.96 -13.78
CA GLU A 31 -14.08 4.92 -13.86
C GLU A 31 -13.50 3.57 -14.31
N ALA A 32 -12.59 3.55 -15.28
CA ALA A 32 -11.89 2.35 -15.72
C ALA A 32 -11.07 1.70 -14.56
N ALA A 33 -10.39 2.51 -13.77
CA ALA A 33 -9.67 2.02 -12.58
C ALA A 33 -10.66 1.41 -11.57
N ARG A 34 -11.77 2.09 -11.28
CA ARG A 34 -12.79 1.59 -10.36
C ARG A 34 -13.35 0.23 -10.82
N LEU A 35 -13.80 0.14 -12.08
CA LEU A 35 -14.36 -1.09 -12.66
C LEU A 35 -13.35 -2.24 -12.67
N ASN A 36 -12.10 -1.93 -13.04
CA ASN A 36 -11.02 -2.92 -13.05
C ASN A 36 -10.76 -3.53 -11.69
N TYR A 37 -10.70 -2.69 -10.65
CA TYR A 37 -10.41 -3.17 -9.29
C TYR A 37 -11.64 -3.77 -8.60
N GLU A 38 -12.86 -3.42 -9.01
CA GLU A 38 -14.09 -4.13 -8.64
C GLU A 38 -14.07 -5.54 -9.23
N ALA A 39 -13.78 -5.70 -10.53
CA ALA A 39 -13.66 -7.00 -11.18
C ALA A 39 -12.55 -7.87 -10.57
N MET A 40 -11.37 -7.28 -10.30
CA MET A 40 -10.27 -7.96 -9.59
C MET A 40 -10.69 -8.40 -8.18
N GLY A 41 -11.43 -7.56 -7.48
CA GLY A 41 -11.94 -7.85 -6.15
C GLY A 41 -12.86 -9.08 -6.14
N HIS A 42 -13.66 -9.30 -7.17
CA HIS A 42 -14.47 -10.52 -7.30
C HIS A 42 -13.60 -11.78 -7.44
N ASP A 43 -12.50 -11.75 -8.23
CA ASP A 43 -11.55 -12.87 -8.28
C ASP A 43 -10.96 -13.16 -6.88
N LEU A 44 -10.64 -12.11 -6.13
CA LEU A 44 -10.09 -12.26 -4.77
C LEU A 44 -11.10 -12.88 -3.81
N THR A 45 -12.33 -12.40 -3.81
CA THR A 45 -13.39 -12.93 -2.92
C THR A 45 -13.78 -14.37 -3.25
N GLU A 46 -13.79 -14.75 -4.54
CA GLU A 46 -13.97 -16.15 -4.95
C GLU A 46 -12.87 -17.07 -4.39
N ALA A 47 -11.64 -16.54 -4.28
CA ALA A 47 -10.51 -17.24 -3.65
C ALA A 47 -10.50 -17.14 -2.11
N GLY A 48 -11.50 -16.51 -1.49
CA GLY A 48 -11.57 -16.31 -0.04
C GLY A 48 -10.67 -15.19 0.51
N ILE A 49 -10.17 -14.29 -0.37
CA ILE A 49 -9.26 -13.20 0.00
C ILE A 49 -10.07 -11.91 0.19
N THR A 50 -10.00 -11.32 1.37
CA THR A 50 -10.73 -10.10 1.73
C THR A 50 -9.86 -8.86 1.93
N CYS A 51 -8.54 -8.96 1.68
CA CYS A 51 -7.60 -7.84 1.75
C CYS A 51 -6.54 -7.96 0.66
N THR A 52 -6.17 -6.83 0.03
CA THR A 52 -5.07 -6.80 -0.96
C THR A 52 -4.24 -5.52 -0.82
N HIS A 53 -2.93 -5.61 -1.15
CA HIS A 53 -1.99 -4.49 -1.03
C HIS A 53 -2.00 -3.61 -2.29
N ALA A 54 -3.12 -2.94 -2.51
CA ALA A 54 -3.38 -1.91 -3.53
C ALA A 54 -4.31 -0.85 -2.93
N PRO A 55 -4.21 0.41 -3.35
CA PRO A 55 -3.38 1.00 -4.41
C PRO A 55 -1.94 1.34 -4.00
N VAL A 56 -1.06 1.49 -5.00
CA VAL A 56 0.24 2.14 -4.86
C VAL A 56 0.05 3.64 -5.04
N LEU A 57 0.30 4.43 -3.99
CA LEU A 57 0.13 5.89 -3.98
C LEU A 57 1.46 6.64 -4.13
N ASP A 58 2.54 5.92 -4.43
CA ASP A 58 3.86 6.51 -4.62
C ASP A 58 3.85 7.44 -5.84
N VAL A 59 4.19 8.71 -5.63
CA VAL A 59 4.28 9.72 -6.67
C VAL A 59 5.60 9.55 -7.40
N ARG A 60 5.58 8.94 -8.58
CA ARG A 60 6.79 8.63 -9.34
C ARG A 60 7.56 9.90 -9.70
N GLN A 61 8.86 9.93 -9.36
CA GLN A 61 9.75 11.03 -9.70
C GLN A 61 10.71 10.64 -10.84
N ALA A 62 11.12 11.64 -11.63
CA ALA A 62 12.14 11.43 -12.66
C ALA A 62 13.46 10.99 -12.00
N GLY A 63 14.10 9.96 -12.57
CA GLY A 63 15.37 9.43 -12.04
C GLY A 63 15.24 8.49 -10.83
N ALA A 64 14.04 8.24 -10.33
CA ALA A 64 13.82 7.22 -9.29
C ALA A 64 14.05 5.80 -9.84
N HIS A 65 14.40 4.87 -8.94
CA HIS A 65 14.56 3.46 -9.29
C HIS A 65 13.23 2.86 -9.79
N ASP A 66 13.32 1.91 -10.72
CA ASP A 66 12.14 1.33 -11.38
C ASP A 66 11.44 0.24 -10.55
N VAL A 67 11.76 0.13 -9.26
CA VAL A 67 11.13 -0.83 -8.34
C VAL A 67 9.62 -0.59 -8.18
N ILE A 68 9.16 0.65 -8.22
CA ILE A 68 7.74 0.99 -8.28
C ILE A 68 7.25 0.86 -9.73
N GLY A 69 8.01 1.41 -10.69
CA GLY A 69 7.82 1.22 -12.12
C GLY A 69 6.40 1.52 -12.59
N ASP A 70 5.85 0.61 -13.36
CA ASP A 70 4.51 0.70 -13.94
C ASP A 70 3.37 0.44 -12.94
N ARG A 71 3.68 0.07 -11.69
CA ARG A 71 2.69 -0.04 -10.60
C ARG A 71 2.16 1.33 -10.16
N ALA A 72 2.93 2.42 -10.38
CA ALA A 72 2.53 3.78 -10.04
C ALA A 72 1.29 4.22 -10.82
N LEU A 73 0.42 4.97 -10.14
CA LEU A 73 -0.78 5.59 -10.72
C LEU A 73 -0.50 6.97 -11.33
N GLY A 74 0.78 7.37 -11.40
CA GLY A 74 1.21 8.60 -12.03
C GLY A 74 2.34 9.33 -11.30
N HIS A 75 2.59 10.56 -11.76
CA HIS A 75 3.64 11.45 -11.26
C HIS A 75 3.06 12.76 -10.67
N GLU A 76 1.74 12.96 -10.74
CA GLU A 76 1.04 14.11 -10.16
C GLU A 76 0.21 13.69 -8.94
N PRO A 77 0.42 14.31 -7.74
CA PRO A 77 -0.20 13.88 -6.50
C PRO A 77 -1.73 13.78 -6.54
N LEU A 78 -2.41 14.76 -7.15
CA LEU A 78 -3.86 14.78 -7.24
C LEU A 78 -4.39 13.68 -8.16
N ARG A 79 -3.69 13.37 -9.27
CA ARG A 79 -4.01 12.24 -10.15
C ARG A 79 -3.85 10.91 -9.39
N VAL A 80 -2.73 10.74 -8.69
CA VAL A 80 -2.47 9.53 -7.89
C VAL A 80 -3.57 9.35 -6.82
N ALA A 81 -3.98 10.44 -6.17
CA ALA A 81 -5.08 10.40 -5.20
C ALA A 81 -6.41 10.02 -5.84
N ALA A 82 -6.77 10.61 -6.98
CA ALA A 82 -8.04 10.33 -7.68
C ALA A 82 -8.12 8.87 -8.17
N LEU A 83 -7.07 8.38 -8.82
CA LEU A 83 -6.98 6.98 -9.26
C LEU A 83 -6.90 6.03 -8.07
N GLY A 84 -6.16 6.39 -7.02
CA GLY A 84 -6.08 5.62 -5.78
C GLY A 84 -7.44 5.47 -5.09
N ARG A 85 -8.25 6.54 -5.05
CA ARG A 85 -9.62 6.49 -4.52
C ARG A 85 -10.48 5.52 -5.36
N ALA A 86 -10.41 5.62 -6.68
CA ALA A 86 -11.15 4.72 -7.57
C ALA A 86 -10.79 3.24 -7.35
N VAL A 87 -9.50 2.95 -7.11
CA VAL A 87 -9.03 1.60 -6.75
C VAL A 87 -9.67 1.12 -5.44
N LEU A 88 -9.63 1.95 -4.38
CA LEU A 88 -10.22 1.61 -3.08
C LEU A 88 -11.73 1.38 -3.21
N ASP A 89 -12.43 2.26 -3.93
CA ASP A 89 -13.88 2.16 -4.12
C ASP A 89 -14.26 0.89 -4.91
N GLY A 90 -13.48 0.54 -5.94
CA GLY A 90 -13.68 -0.70 -6.69
C GLY A 90 -13.50 -1.95 -5.82
N LEU A 91 -12.41 -2.03 -5.09
CA LEU A 91 -12.14 -3.15 -4.16
C LEU A 91 -13.24 -3.27 -3.09
N ALA A 92 -13.63 -2.15 -2.48
CA ALA A 92 -14.66 -2.13 -1.44
C ALA A 92 -16.01 -2.64 -1.94
N ARG A 93 -16.42 -2.34 -3.19
CA ARG A 93 -17.63 -2.85 -3.82
C ARG A 93 -17.65 -4.37 -3.99
N ALA A 94 -16.47 -4.96 -4.15
CA ALA A 94 -16.30 -6.41 -4.22
C ALA A 94 -16.07 -7.06 -2.83
N GLY A 95 -16.11 -6.29 -1.74
CA GLY A 95 -15.89 -6.82 -0.39
C GLY A 95 -14.41 -7.02 -0.02
N VAL A 96 -13.49 -6.34 -0.70
CA VAL A 96 -12.05 -6.43 -0.46
C VAL A 96 -11.53 -5.13 0.13
N LEU A 97 -10.77 -5.22 1.23
CA LEU A 97 -10.03 -4.09 1.79
C LEU A 97 -8.80 -3.78 0.93
N GLY A 98 -8.67 -2.53 0.50
CA GLY A 98 -7.44 -2.03 -0.09
C GLY A 98 -6.45 -1.57 0.97
N THR A 99 -5.16 -1.68 0.67
CA THR A 99 -4.06 -1.17 1.51
C THR A 99 -3.30 -0.10 0.73
N ILE A 100 -3.37 1.16 1.18
CA ILE A 100 -2.60 2.25 0.56
C ILE A 100 -1.12 2.13 0.91
N LYS A 101 -0.22 2.32 -0.08
CA LYS A 101 1.22 2.10 0.11
C LYS A 101 2.08 2.89 -0.87
N HIS A 102 3.34 3.09 -0.55
CA HIS A 102 4.10 2.73 0.67
C HIS A 102 4.35 3.99 1.48
N MET A 103 3.68 4.16 2.61
CA MET A 103 3.82 5.37 3.43
C MET A 103 5.24 5.56 3.96
N PRO A 104 5.72 6.79 3.98
CA PRO A 104 5.10 8.06 3.57
C PRO A 104 5.31 8.44 2.08
N GLY A 105 5.83 7.53 1.24
CA GLY A 105 6.00 7.69 -0.21
C GLY A 105 7.32 7.10 -0.71
N HIS A 106 7.26 6.13 -1.65
CA HIS A 106 8.42 5.43 -2.22
C HIS A 106 8.88 6.01 -3.57
N GLY A 107 8.17 7.02 -4.09
CA GLY A 107 8.34 7.50 -5.47
C GLY A 107 9.67 8.20 -5.78
N ARG A 108 10.47 8.56 -4.75
CA ARG A 108 11.82 9.15 -4.88
C ARG A 108 12.95 8.17 -4.64
N ALA A 109 12.68 6.95 -4.22
CA ALA A 109 13.72 6.00 -3.86
C ALA A 109 14.65 5.71 -5.05
N GLY A 110 15.95 5.92 -4.87
CA GLY A 110 16.96 5.68 -5.88
C GLY A 110 17.49 4.25 -5.92
N ALA A 111 16.97 3.37 -5.05
CA ALA A 111 17.39 1.98 -4.91
C ALA A 111 16.18 1.06 -4.66
N ASP A 112 16.39 -0.24 -4.84
CA ASP A 112 15.40 -1.28 -4.59
C ASP A 112 15.43 -1.71 -3.12
N SER A 113 14.36 -1.42 -2.38
CA SER A 113 14.23 -1.78 -0.96
C SER A 113 14.21 -3.29 -0.70
N HIS A 114 14.03 -4.13 -1.72
CA HIS A 114 14.24 -5.58 -1.60
C HIS A 114 15.72 -5.96 -1.43
N LYS A 115 16.65 -5.09 -1.81
CA LYS A 115 18.10 -5.38 -1.86
C LYS A 115 18.94 -4.53 -0.91
N GLU A 116 18.55 -3.29 -0.69
CA GLU A 116 19.26 -2.35 0.17
C GLU A 116 18.33 -1.27 0.71
N LEU A 117 18.76 -0.54 1.74
CA LEU A 117 17.97 0.56 2.32
C LEU A 117 18.06 1.81 1.43
N PRO A 118 17.00 2.17 0.69
CA PRO A 118 16.99 3.41 -0.07
C PRO A 118 17.05 4.61 0.86
N THR A 119 17.79 5.65 0.43
CA THR A 119 17.88 6.92 1.15
C THR A 119 17.34 8.04 0.27
N VAL A 120 16.36 8.77 0.80
CA VAL A 120 15.79 9.96 0.18
C VAL A 120 16.31 11.19 0.90
N THR A 121 16.98 12.07 0.14
CA THR A 121 17.62 13.30 0.64
C THR A 121 16.82 14.56 0.30
N ALA A 122 15.61 14.41 -0.22
CA ALA A 122 14.71 15.52 -0.49
C ALA A 122 14.41 16.30 0.79
N SER A 123 14.26 17.61 0.64
CA SER A 123 13.87 18.50 1.73
C SER A 123 12.45 18.21 2.23
N ASP A 124 12.14 18.61 3.44
CA ASP A 124 10.81 18.48 4.03
C ASP A 124 9.71 19.11 3.15
N ALA A 125 10.01 20.26 2.53
CA ALA A 125 9.08 20.93 1.60
C ALA A 125 8.82 20.13 0.31
N GLU A 126 9.83 19.43 -0.21
CA GLU A 126 9.64 18.56 -1.39
C GLU A 126 8.85 17.30 -1.05
N LEU A 127 9.00 16.77 0.17
CA LEU A 127 8.29 15.59 0.65
C LEU A 127 6.79 15.85 0.87
N GLU A 128 6.35 17.12 0.98
CA GLU A 128 4.92 17.46 1.00
C GLU A 128 4.18 16.93 -0.24
N ARG A 129 4.85 16.96 -1.40
CA ARG A 129 4.31 16.43 -2.64
C ARG A 129 4.10 14.92 -2.57
N ASP A 130 5.03 14.21 -1.91
CA ASP A 130 5.00 12.75 -1.84
C ASP A 130 3.93 12.24 -0.85
N ILE A 131 3.69 12.97 0.24
CA ILE A 131 2.66 12.60 1.22
C ILE A 131 1.24 13.05 0.83
N ALA A 132 1.09 13.95 -0.15
CA ALA A 132 -0.20 14.51 -0.50
C ALA A 132 -1.27 13.46 -0.92
N PRO A 133 -0.98 12.41 -1.72
CA PRO A 133 -1.97 11.38 -2.01
C PRO A 133 -2.40 10.59 -0.78
N PHE A 134 -1.48 10.31 0.14
CA PHE A 134 -1.78 9.61 1.38
C PHE A 134 -2.67 10.46 2.30
N ARG A 135 -2.43 11.77 2.35
CA ARG A 135 -3.30 12.70 3.09
C ARG A 135 -4.71 12.74 2.50
N ALA A 136 -4.83 12.75 1.17
CA ALA A 136 -6.13 12.73 0.49
C ALA A 136 -6.93 11.44 0.73
N LEU A 137 -6.24 10.34 1.05
CA LEU A 137 -6.83 9.03 1.33
C LEU A 137 -6.57 8.56 2.77
N ALA A 138 -6.40 9.49 3.71
CA ALA A 138 -6.11 9.17 5.12
C ALA A 138 -7.26 8.41 5.83
N ASP A 139 -8.44 8.39 5.25
CA ASP A 139 -9.60 7.60 5.66
C ASP A 139 -9.57 6.13 5.22
N ALA A 140 -8.54 5.70 4.47
CA ALA A 140 -8.39 4.31 4.08
C ALA A 140 -8.26 3.41 5.33
N PRO A 141 -8.87 2.19 5.32
CA PRO A 141 -8.87 1.33 6.49
C PRO A 141 -7.48 0.79 6.85
N ILE A 142 -6.63 0.58 5.84
CA ILE A 142 -5.31 -0.04 6.02
C ILE A 142 -4.26 0.72 5.20
N ALA A 143 -3.08 0.90 5.79
CA ALA A 143 -1.89 1.39 5.10
C ALA A 143 -0.67 0.52 5.39
N MET A 144 0.32 0.59 4.49
CA MET A 144 1.59 -0.11 4.61
C MET A 144 2.74 0.90 4.57
N THR A 145 3.71 0.76 5.48
CA THR A 145 4.92 1.59 5.48
C THR A 145 5.90 1.15 4.38
N GLY A 146 6.80 2.04 3.98
CA GLY A 146 7.93 1.70 3.12
C GLY A 146 9.26 1.63 3.90
N HIS A 147 10.13 0.71 3.52
CA HIS A 147 11.48 0.61 4.09
C HIS A 147 12.42 1.60 3.42
N ILE A 148 12.31 2.87 3.79
CA ILE A 148 13.04 4.00 3.19
C ILE A 148 13.52 4.91 4.32
N ARG A 149 14.74 5.39 4.21
CA ARG A 149 15.28 6.40 5.11
C ARG A 149 15.08 7.79 4.48
N PHE A 150 14.42 8.69 5.21
CA PHE A 150 14.21 10.08 4.83
C PHE A 150 15.09 10.99 5.70
N THR A 151 16.17 11.52 5.16
CA THR A 151 17.14 12.29 5.96
C THR A 151 16.58 13.59 6.54
N ALA A 152 15.52 14.13 5.93
CA ALA A 152 14.84 15.31 6.45
C ALA A 152 14.01 15.05 7.72
N TRP A 153 13.66 13.79 8.00
CA TRP A 153 12.81 13.41 9.14
C TRP A 153 13.55 12.53 10.14
N ASP A 154 14.22 11.49 9.66
CA ASP A 154 15.07 10.60 10.49
C ASP A 154 16.23 10.09 9.62
N ASP A 155 17.44 10.54 9.95
CA ASP A 155 18.66 10.19 9.22
C ASP A 155 19.27 8.85 9.65
N ARG A 156 18.67 8.18 10.63
CA ARG A 156 19.17 6.92 11.23
C ARG A 156 18.31 5.73 10.88
N ASN A 157 16.99 5.87 11.01
CA ASN A 157 16.06 4.75 10.90
C ASN A 157 15.27 4.80 9.58
N PRO A 158 14.95 3.64 8.97
CA PRO A 158 13.95 3.59 7.92
C PRO A 158 12.57 3.96 8.48
N ALA A 159 11.69 4.50 7.64
CA ALA A 159 10.36 4.97 8.03
C ALA A 159 9.57 3.93 8.84
N THR A 160 9.64 2.66 8.45
CA THR A 160 8.99 1.54 9.17
C THR A 160 9.47 1.38 10.61
N GLN A 161 10.70 1.80 10.93
CA GLN A 161 11.32 1.64 12.26
C GLN A 161 11.65 2.98 12.92
N SER A 162 11.08 4.09 12.42
CA SER A 162 11.24 5.43 12.97
C SER A 162 10.00 5.86 13.75
N PRO A 163 10.09 5.96 15.10
CA PRO A 163 8.97 6.49 15.90
C PRO A 163 8.56 7.90 15.46
N PHE A 164 9.53 8.74 15.05
CA PHE A 164 9.24 10.09 14.53
C PHE A 164 8.41 10.04 13.24
N VAL A 165 8.81 9.23 12.27
CA VAL A 165 8.09 9.14 10.99
C VAL A 165 6.70 8.55 11.19
N VAL A 166 6.56 7.52 12.03
CA VAL A 166 5.25 6.93 12.30
C VAL A 166 4.34 7.94 13.01
N GLU A 167 4.79 8.56 14.10
CA GLU A 167 3.93 9.42 14.91
C GLU A 167 3.75 10.81 14.27
N GLU A 168 4.84 11.51 13.92
CA GLU A 168 4.75 12.91 13.49
C GLU A 168 4.34 13.03 12.01
N ILE A 169 4.82 12.11 11.15
CA ILE A 169 4.51 12.20 9.71
C ILE A 169 3.26 11.41 9.37
N ILE A 170 3.20 10.08 9.71
CA ILE A 170 2.08 9.23 9.29
C ILE A 170 0.83 9.55 10.10
N ARG A 171 0.91 9.53 11.44
CA ARG A 171 -0.26 9.70 12.28
C ARG A 171 -0.75 11.14 12.32
N LYS A 172 0.14 12.13 12.50
CA LYS A 172 -0.24 13.55 12.68
C LYS A 172 -0.31 14.31 11.35
N ARG A 173 0.77 14.34 10.55
CA ARG A 173 0.86 15.20 9.37
C ARG A 173 0.03 14.69 8.20
N ILE A 174 0.05 13.39 7.91
CA ILE A 174 -0.84 12.73 6.95
C ILE A 174 -2.26 12.61 7.54
N GLY A 175 -2.38 12.39 8.84
CA GLY A 175 -3.65 12.20 9.54
C GLY A 175 -4.20 10.77 9.42
N PHE A 176 -3.33 9.78 9.17
CA PHE A 176 -3.76 8.40 9.00
C PHE A 176 -4.17 7.75 10.33
N GLY A 177 -5.46 7.46 10.48
CA GLY A 177 -6.04 6.84 11.67
C GLY A 177 -6.27 5.33 11.58
N GLY A 178 -6.09 4.71 10.39
CA GLY A 178 -6.34 3.29 10.15
C GLY A 178 -5.24 2.35 10.63
N LEU A 179 -5.41 1.06 10.31
CA LEU A 179 -4.45 -0.01 10.64
C LEU A 179 -3.15 0.16 9.82
N LEU A 180 -2.01 0.25 10.50
CA LEU A 180 -0.71 0.44 9.87
C LEU A 180 0.10 -0.86 9.88
N LEU A 181 0.34 -1.41 8.69
CA LEU A 181 1.20 -2.58 8.49
C LEU A 181 2.63 -2.14 8.17
N THR A 182 3.61 -2.99 8.45
CA THR A 182 4.93 -2.89 7.81
C THR A 182 4.84 -3.36 6.36
N ASP A 183 5.81 -2.97 5.49
CA ASP A 183 6.14 -3.78 4.32
C ASP A 183 6.80 -5.10 4.78
N ASP A 184 7.10 -6.00 3.82
CA ASP A 184 7.65 -7.31 4.12
C ASP A 184 8.97 -7.23 4.89
N LEU A 185 8.99 -7.81 6.08
CA LEU A 185 10.16 -7.79 6.98
C LEU A 185 11.33 -8.68 6.50
N ASP A 186 11.12 -9.52 5.48
CA ASP A 186 12.20 -10.29 4.86
C ASP A 186 13.09 -9.44 3.93
N MET A 187 12.64 -8.21 3.54
CA MET A 187 13.39 -7.35 2.63
C MET A 187 14.74 -6.91 3.23
N GLU A 188 15.79 -6.90 2.39
CA GLU A 188 17.17 -6.63 2.84
C GLU A 188 17.45 -5.15 3.19
N ALA A 189 16.50 -4.25 2.95
CA ALA A 189 16.55 -2.87 3.44
C ALA A 189 16.67 -2.79 4.98
N LEU A 190 16.18 -3.79 5.70
CA LEU A 190 16.19 -3.81 7.16
C LEU A 190 17.36 -4.66 7.68
N SER A 191 18.09 -4.14 8.66
CA SER A 191 19.17 -4.85 9.35
C SER A 191 18.66 -5.77 10.46
N GLY A 192 19.43 -6.81 10.81
CA GLY A 192 19.12 -7.75 11.86
C GLY A 192 18.23 -8.91 11.40
N THR A 193 17.85 -9.77 12.34
CA THR A 193 16.94 -10.89 12.11
C THR A 193 15.50 -10.43 11.92
N VAL A 194 14.65 -11.26 11.27
CA VAL A 194 13.23 -10.92 11.05
C VAL A 194 12.48 -10.64 12.35
N PRO A 195 12.65 -11.40 13.46
CA PRO A 195 12.07 -11.04 14.76
C PRO A 195 12.51 -9.68 15.30
N GLU A 196 13.80 -9.33 15.18
CA GLU A 196 14.30 -8.02 15.62
C GLU A 196 13.74 -6.88 14.76
N ARG A 197 13.57 -7.11 13.43
CA ARG A 197 12.94 -6.15 12.52
C ARG A 197 11.49 -5.91 12.89
N ALA A 198 10.73 -6.98 13.18
CA ALA A 198 9.36 -6.92 13.64
C ALA A 198 9.25 -6.12 14.94
N ARG A 199 10.08 -6.47 15.94
CA ARG A 199 10.08 -5.78 17.24
C ARG A 199 10.31 -4.28 17.08
N ARG A 200 11.34 -3.87 16.32
CA ARG A 200 11.63 -2.43 16.09
C ARG A 200 10.50 -1.71 15.38
N ALA A 201 9.83 -2.35 14.42
CA ALA A 201 8.72 -1.74 13.70
C ALA A 201 7.47 -1.55 14.60
N LEU A 202 7.17 -2.53 15.46
CA LEU A 202 6.08 -2.41 16.43
C LEU A 202 6.41 -1.36 17.49
N ASP A 203 7.64 -1.32 18.00
CA ASP A 203 8.11 -0.28 18.92
C ASP A 203 8.07 1.12 18.31
N ALA A 204 8.22 1.23 16.99
CA ALA A 204 8.08 2.50 16.26
C ALA A 204 6.62 2.93 16.07
N GLY A 205 5.63 2.08 16.33
CA GLY A 205 4.21 2.40 16.27
C GLY A 205 3.46 1.81 15.08
N CYS A 206 4.04 0.87 14.32
CA CYS A 206 3.28 0.00 13.42
C CYS A 206 2.36 -0.91 14.24
N ASP A 207 1.14 -1.18 13.73
CA ASP A 207 0.18 -2.04 14.43
C ASP A 207 0.42 -3.52 14.14
N ILE A 208 0.86 -3.86 12.91
CA ILE A 208 1.05 -5.24 12.43
C ILE A 208 2.41 -5.36 11.74
N ALA A 209 3.14 -6.41 12.08
CA ALA A 209 4.39 -6.84 11.44
C ALA A 209 4.08 -7.86 10.33
N LEU A 210 4.41 -7.55 9.07
CA LEU A 210 4.16 -8.40 7.92
C LEU A 210 5.39 -9.26 7.59
N ASN A 211 5.23 -10.58 7.63
CA ASN A 211 6.25 -11.55 7.21
C ASN A 211 5.69 -12.39 6.05
N CYS A 212 6.19 -12.17 4.81
CA CYS A 212 5.63 -12.78 3.61
C CYS A 212 6.20 -14.17 3.31
N TRP A 213 7.42 -14.48 3.74
CA TRP A 213 8.04 -15.77 3.51
C TRP A 213 7.50 -16.88 4.42
N GLY A 214 7.01 -16.51 5.62
CA GLY A 214 6.33 -17.42 6.52
C GLY A 214 7.19 -18.60 7.00
N ARG A 215 8.51 -18.40 7.12
CA ARG A 215 9.39 -19.44 7.68
C ARG A 215 9.05 -19.63 9.15
N ILE A 216 8.81 -20.88 9.55
CA ILE A 216 8.39 -21.22 10.93
C ILE A 216 9.34 -20.63 11.97
N VAL A 217 10.66 -20.72 11.76
CA VAL A 217 11.66 -20.18 12.70
C VAL A 217 11.52 -18.67 12.90
N ASP A 218 11.20 -17.93 11.83
CA ASP A 218 10.98 -16.48 11.93
C ASP A 218 9.64 -16.17 12.64
N MET A 219 8.59 -16.91 12.33
CA MET A 219 7.27 -16.77 12.96
C MET A 219 7.34 -17.07 14.48
N GLU A 220 8.00 -18.14 14.89
CA GLU A 220 8.24 -18.48 16.29
C GLU A 220 9.09 -17.40 16.98
N GLY A 221 10.13 -16.89 16.30
CA GLY A 221 10.96 -15.81 16.80
C GLY A 221 10.20 -14.49 16.96
N ILE A 222 9.32 -14.14 16.02
CA ILE A 222 8.43 -12.99 16.13
C ILE A 222 7.50 -13.16 17.34
N ALA A 223 6.84 -14.31 17.46
CA ALA A 223 5.92 -14.59 18.56
C ALA A 223 6.61 -14.55 19.94
N ALA A 224 7.88 -14.94 20.00
CA ALA A 224 8.66 -14.91 21.25
C ALA A 224 9.17 -13.51 21.62
N LEU A 225 9.46 -12.67 20.63
CA LEU A 225 10.12 -11.37 20.85
C LEU A 225 9.16 -10.18 20.85
N CYS A 226 8.07 -10.25 20.07
CA CYS A 226 7.15 -9.14 19.90
C CYS A 226 6.06 -9.13 20.98
N PRO A 227 5.57 -7.93 21.38
CA PRO A 227 4.42 -7.83 22.29
C PRO A 227 3.13 -8.24 21.57
N ASP A 228 2.09 -8.48 22.37
CA ASP A 228 0.73 -8.57 21.85
C ASP A 228 0.31 -7.25 21.20
N ILE A 229 -0.71 -7.31 20.32
CA ILE A 229 -1.28 -6.13 19.71
C ILE A 229 -1.79 -5.15 20.78
N THR A 230 -1.52 -3.88 20.61
CA THR A 230 -2.01 -2.84 21.55
C THR A 230 -3.53 -2.67 21.43
N ASP A 231 -4.19 -2.16 22.49
CA ASP A 231 -5.63 -1.87 22.47
C ASP A 231 -6.02 -0.96 21.28
N ALA A 232 -5.18 0.04 20.98
CA ALA A 232 -5.38 0.93 19.84
C ALA A 232 -5.23 0.20 18.50
N GLY A 233 -4.25 -0.69 18.38
CA GLY A 233 -4.05 -1.53 17.19
C GLY A 233 -5.21 -2.51 17.01
N ALA A 234 -5.67 -3.14 18.08
CA ALA A 234 -6.83 -4.04 18.06
C ALA A 234 -8.11 -3.32 17.61
N ALA A 235 -8.37 -2.12 18.14
CA ALA A 235 -9.51 -1.31 17.72
C ALA A 235 -9.44 -0.92 16.23
N ARG A 236 -8.24 -0.60 15.70
CA ARG A 236 -8.04 -0.33 14.27
C ARG A 236 -8.25 -1.58 13.40
N LEU A 237 -7.79 -2.73 13.87
CA LEU A 237 -8.01 -4.01 13.20
C LEU A 237 -9.51 -4.35 13.13
N GLU A 238 -10.23 -4.24 14.24
CA GLU A 238 -11.68 -4.45 14.29
C GLU A 238 -12.43 -3.49 13.36
N ALA A 239 -12.06 -2.21 13.35
CA ALA A 239 -12.65 -1.21 12.46
C ALA A 239 -12.39 -1.55 10.98
N ALA A 240 -11.17 -1.97 10.63
CA ALA A 240 -10.83 -2.40 9.27
C ALA A 240 -11.64 -3.64 8.86
N LEU A 241 -11.69 -4.67 9.69
CA LEU A 241 -12.48 -5.89 9.43
C LEU A 241 -13.98 -5.58 9.32
N GLY A 242 -14.50 -4.68 10.16
CA GLY A 242 -15.87 -4.21 10.13
C GLY A 242 -16.26 -3.43 8.86
N ALA A 243 -15.29 -3.00 8.06
CA ALA A 243 -15.53 -2.34 6.78
C ALA A 243 -15.74 -3.31 5.61
N ILE A 244 -15.47 -4.60 5.79
CA ILE A 244 -15.70 -5.63 4.77
C ILE A 244 -17.21 -5.78 4.52
N ARG A 245 -17.62 -5.75 3.25
CA ARG A 245 -19.00 -5.98 2.81
C ARG A 245 -19.00 -7.09 1.77
N LEU A 246 -19.62 -8.22 2.09
CA LEU A 246 -19.69 -9.41 1.20
C LEU A 246 -21.06 -9.53 0.48
N ASP A 247 -21.80 -8.46 0.40
CA ASP A 247 -23.11 -8.36 -0.25
C ASP A 247 -23.03 -8.04 -1.75
N GLY A 248 -21.82 -7.96 -2.31
CA GLY A 248 -21.59 -7.78 -3.75
C GLY A 248 -22.06 -8.99 -4.57
N ALA A 249 -22.78 -8.72 -5.66
CA ALA A 249 -23.27 -9.75 -6.56
C ALA A 249 -22.12 -10.52 -7.21
N ALA A 250 -21.95 -11.78 -6.86
CA ALA A 250 -21.05 -12.69 -7.55
C ALA A 250 -21.42 -12.79 -9.05
N GLY A 251 -20.42 -12.97 -9.93
CA GLY A 251 -20.65 -13.21 -11.36
C GLY A 251 -20.71 -11.98 -12.26
N ARG A 252 -20.48 -10.76 -11.75
CA ARG A 252 -20.50 -9.53 -12.54
C ARG A 252 -19.18 -9.19 -13.25
N GLN A 253 -18.14 -10.00 -13.11
CA GLN A 253 -16.81 -9.70 -13.63
C GLN A 253 -16.81 -9.41 -15.13
N ALA A 254 -17.47 -10.22 -15.95
CA ALA A 254 -17.52 -10.04 -17.41
C ALA A 254 -18.20 -8.71 -17.80
N GLU A 255 -19.26 -8.31 -17.09
CA GLU A 255 -19.96 -7.03 -17.30
C GLU A 255 -19.04 -5.85 -16.95
N LEU A 256 -18.34 -5.94 -15.81
CA LEU A 256 -17.42 -4.90 -15.36
C LEU A 256 -16.25 -4.72 -16.32
N LEU A 257 -15.69 -5.82 -16.85
CA LEU A 257 -14.61 -5.79 -17.83
C LEU A 257 -15.09 -5.20 -19.18
N ALA A 258 -16.29 -5.60 -19.65
CA ALA A 258 -16.88 -5.03 -20.85
C ALA A 258 -17.14 -3.52 -20.71
N ALA A 259 -17.64 -3.08 -19.55
CA ALA A 259 -17.86 -1.68 -19.25
C ALA A 259 -16.55 -0.89 -19.19
N ARG A 260 -15.49 -1.46 -18.58
CA ARG A 260 -14.15 -0.87 -18.55
C ARG A 260 -13.56 -0.70 -19.95
N ASP A 261 -13.68 -1.74 -20.79
CA ASP A 261 -13.07 -1.76 -22.12
C ASP A 261 -13.81 -0.85 -23.14
N ALA A 262 -14.99 -0.37 -22.78
CA ALA A 262 -15.77 0.59 -23.56
C ALA A 262 -15.42 2.06 -23.25
N LEU A 263 -14.59 2.34 -22.25
CA LEU A 263 -14.18 3.71 -21.84
C LEU A 263 -12.94 4.19 -22.58
#